data_eb93d2f615ca3678f399117f2d91f278
#
_entry.id   eb93d2f615ca3678f399117f2d91f278
#
_cell.length_a   1.000
_cell.length_b   1.000
_cell.length_c   1.000
_cell.angle_alpha   90.00
_cell.angle_beta   90.00
_cell.angle_gamma   90.00
#
_symmetry.space_group_name_H-M   'P 1'
#
loop_
_entity.id
_entity.type
_entity.pdbx_description
1 polymer ?
#
loop_
_entity_poly.entity_id
_entity_poly.type
_entity_poly.pdbx_seq_one_letter_code
_entity_poly.pdbx_strand_id
1 'polypeptide(L)'
;SVAAPEIKGLWDFTHVPGTLRKDANGNDIIDYTANSGSSGAVIFNSCSDVNAAWDFITWFTSTDVQVEYGKTIEAVMGPLGRYDTANVEALAKLNWSTAEYEKIYDQMQNLKEVPIIPASYAVTRNVYNAFRAVVNSKKSPRFQLSSYNRDINAEIVRKLEDLGYNIDDDGHIVR
;
A
#
# COMPACT_ATOMS: atom_id res chain seq x y z
N SER A 1 -12.41 16.92 7.53
CA SER A 1 -13.25 18.08 7.85
C SER A 1 -12.52 19.25 8.53
N VAL A 2 -11.19 19.19 8.67
CA VAL A 2 -10.42 20.36 9.14
C VAL A 2 -10.44 21.47 8.09
N ALA A 3 -10.30 21.10 6.80
CA ALA A 3 -10.39 22.05 5.67
C ALA A 3 -11.83 22.44 5.31
N ALA A 4 -12.84 21.71 5.80
CA ALA A 4 -14.26 21.92 5.52
C ALA A 4 -15.09 21.57 6.78
N PRO A 5 -15.05 22.44 7.80
CA PRO A 5 -15.73 22.17 9.08
C PRO A 5 -17.26 22.04 8.93
N GLU A 6 -17.84 22.65 7.91
CA GLU A 6 -19.28 22.62 7.61
C GLU A 6 -19.79 21.23 7.24
N ILE A 7 -18.94 20.31 6.79
CA ILE A 7 -19.32 18.92 6.50
C ILE A 7 -18.99 17.96 7.63
N LYS A 8 -18.61 18.46 8.80
CA LYS A 8 -18.34 17.61 9.96
C LYS A 8 -19.59 16.80 10.35
N GLY A 9 -19.47 15.48 10.35
CA GLY A 9 -20.57 14.57 10.62
C GLY A 9 -21.53 14.33 9.45
N LEU A 10 -21.31 14.94 8.28
CA LEU A 10 -22.10 14.72 7.08
C LEU A 10 -21.46 13.74 6.08
N TRP A 11 -20.33 13.14 6.45
CA TRP A 11 -19.64 12.15 5.63
C TRP A 11 -19.22 10.96 6.47
N ASP A 12 -19.07 9.84 5.82
CA ASP A 12 -18.56 8.61 6.39
C ASP A 12 -17.67 7.91 5.35
N PHE A 13 -16.96 6.86 5.76
CA PHE A 13 -16.20 6.02 4.87
C PHE A 13 -16.64 4.56 5.02
N THR A 14 -16.38 3.79 3.98
CA THR A 14 -16.70 2.36 3.92
C THR A 14 -15.53 1.62 3.25
N HIS A 15 -15.65 0.30 3.17
CA HIS A 15 -14.68 -0.51 2.45
C HIS A 15 -14.51 -0.04 0.99
N VAL A 16 -13.33 -0.28 0.44
CA VAL A 16 -13.11 -0.14 -1.00
C VAL A 16 -14.15 -1.02 -1.72
N PRO A 17 -14.81 -0.51 -2.79
CA PRO A 17 -15.78 -1.30 -3.54
C PRO A 17 -15.19 -2.63 -4.01
N GLY A 18 -15.88 -3.72 -3.69
CA GLY A 18 -15.43 -5.06 -4.03
C GLY A 18 -15.64 -5.39 -5.51
N THR A 19 -14.90 -6.38 -5.98
CA THR A 19 -15.02 -6.92 -7.35
C THR A 19 -15.65 -8.31 -7.29
N LEU A 20 -16.66 -8.56 -8.12
CA LEU A 20 -17.23 -9.90 -8.25
C LEU A 20 -16.20 -10.85 -8.87
N ARG A 21 -15.88 -11.93 -8.17
CA ARG A 21 -14.90 -12.96 -8.57
C ARG A 21 -15.46 -14.35 -8.30
N LYS A 22 -14.78 -15.36 -8.84
CA LYS A 22 -14.98 -16.77 -8.46
C LYS A 22 -13.95 -17.18 -7.42
N ASP A 23 -14.39 -17.89 -6.37
CA ASP A 23 -13.49 -18.56 -5.44
C ASP A 23 -12.87 -19.84 -6.06
N ALA A 24 -12.03 -20.53 -5.31
CA ALA A 24 -11.38 -21.77 -5.75
C ALA A 24 -12.39 -22.91 -6.05
N ASN A 25 -13.62 -22.82 -5.52
CA ASN A 25 -14.69 -23.79 -5.73
C ASN A 25 -15.66 -23.36 -6.84
N GLY A 26 -15.44 -22.19 -7.48
CA GLY A 26 -16.27 -21.65 -8.54
C GLY A 26 -17.49 -20.85 -8.07
N ASN A 27 -17.64 -20.58 -6.77
CA ASN A 27 -18.73 -19.76 -6.24
C ASN A 27 -18.47 -18.28 -6.46
N ASP A 28 -19.54 -17.50 -6.65
CA ASP A 28 -19.45 -16.05 -6.72
C ASP A 28 -19.15 -15.47 -5.34
N ILE A 29 -18.09 -14.66 -5.27
CA ILE A 29 -17.69 -13.89 -4.08
C ILE A 29 -17.46 -12.43 -4.46
N ILE A 30 -17.64 -11.53 -3.48
CA ILE A 30 -17.20 -10.15 -3.62
C ILE A 30 -15.83 -10.02 -2.96
N ASP A 31 -14.83 -9.76 -3.77
CA ASP A 31 -13.44 -9.60 -3.33
C ASP A 31 -13.16 -8.12 -3.01
N TYR A 32 -13.02 -7.81 -1.73
CA TYR A 32 -12.71 -6.47 -1.22
C TYR A 32 -11.19 -6.18 -1.12
N THR A 33 -10.37 -7.00 -1.78
CA THR A 33 -8.92 -6.80 -1.77
C THR A 33 -8.57 -5.42 -2.32
N ALA A 34 -7.85 -4.66 -1.51
CA ALA A 34 -7.32 -3.35 -1.87
C ALA A 34 -5.79 -3.35 -1.78
N ASN A 35 -5.16 -2.47 -2.57
CA ASN A 35 -3.73 -2.24 -2.45
C ASN A 35 -3.43 -1.48 -1.16
N SER A 36 -2.39 -1.92 -0.45
CA SER A 36 -1.83 -1.23 0.71
C SER A 36 -0.45 -0.65 0.37
N GLY A 37 -0.17 0.54 0.87
CA GLY A 37 1.19 1.04 1.01
C GLY A 37 1.58 0.97 2.48
N SER A 38 2.72 0.38 2.78
CA SER A 38 3.25 0.31 4.14
C SER A 38 4.59 1.04 4.26
N SER A 39 4.92 1.47 5.48
CA SER A 39 6.26 1.92 5.83
C SER A 39 6.90 0.88 6.73
N GLY A 40 8.12 0.50 6.40
CA GLY A 40 8.87 -0.47 7.16
C GLY A 40 10.23 0.08 7.61
N ALA A 41 10.78 -0.48 8.68
CA ALA A 41 12.14 -0.24 9.10
C ALA A 41 13.04 -1.40 8.67
N VAL A 42 14.22 -1.10 8.15
CA VAL A 42 15.21 -2.10 7.72
C VAL A 42 16.56 -1.83 8.36
N ILE A 43 17.30 -2.89 8.69
CA ILE A 43 18.67 -2.79 9.19
C ILE A 43 19.59 -3.03 8.00
N PHE A 44 20.43 -2.04 7.69
CA PHE A 44 21.40 -2.17 6.60
C PHE A 44 22.57 -3.07 7.02
N ASN A 45 23.16 -3.76 6.04
CA ASN A 45 24.33 -4.61 6.27
C ASN A 45 25.56 -3.85 6.81
N SER A 46 25.62 -2.53 6.62
CA SER A 46 26.65 -1.64 7.17
C SER A 46 26.38 -1.20 8.63
N CYS A 47 25.31 -1.69 9.27
CA CYS A 47 25.00 -1.35 10.65
C CYS A 47 26.10 -1.87 11.60
N SER A 48 26.65 -0.99 12.42
CA SER A 48 27.72 -1.34 13.36
C SER A 48 27.23 -2.13 14.58
N ASP A 49 25.97 -1.97 14.96
CA ASP A 49 25.33 -2.69 16.06
C ASP A 49 23.91 -3.15 15.67
N VAL A 50 23.84 -4.33 15.08
CA VAL A 50 22.60 -4.95 14.61
C VAL A 50 21.65 -5.25 15.77
N ASN A 51 22.19 -5.63 16.95
CA ASN A 51 21.37 -5.95 18.11
C ASN A 51 20.67 -4.71 18.66
N ALA A 52 21.40 -3.62 18.86
CA ALA A 52 20.79 -2.35 19.29
C ALA A 52 19.77 -1.83 18.30
N ALA A 53 20.04 -1.96 16.99
CA ALA A 53 19.08 -1.59 15.95
C ALA A 53 17.81 -2.45 15.99
N TRP A 54 17.95 -3.75 16.24
CA TRP A 54 16.83 -4.67 16.40
C TRP A 54 16.00 -4.36 17.65
N ASP A 55 16.66 -4.11 18.77
CA ASP A 55 16.01 -3.72 20.02
C ASP A 55 15.19 -2.43 19.84
N PHE A 56 15.75 -1.45 19.13
CA PHE A 56 15.01 -0.22 18.78
C PHE A 56 13.77 -0.49 17.94
N ILE A 57 13.90 -1.29 16.87
CA ILE A 57 12.75 -1.63 16.00
C ILE A 57 11.67 -2.35 16.80
N THR A 58 12.07 -3.33 17.63
CA THR A 58 11.16 -4.11 18.48
C THR A 58 10.43 -3.20 19.48
N TRP A 59 11.17 -2.31 20.13
CA TRP A 59 10.59 -1.30 21.02
C TRP A 59 9.63 -0.38 20.28
N PHE A 60 10.05 0.19 19.15
CA PHE A 60 9.23 1.15 18.41
C PHE A 60 7.93 0.54 17.86
N THR A 61 7.96 -0.74 17.43
CA THR A 61 6.78 -1.44 16.91
C THR A 61 5.90 -2.06 17.99
N SER A 62 6.31 -1.98 19.27
CA SER A 62 5.52 -2.52 20.38
C SER A 62 4.18 -1.80 20.53
N THR A 63 3.20 -2.52 21.05
CA THR A 63 1.83 -2.00 21.22
C THR A 63 1.79 -0.71 22.02
N ASP A 64 2.48 -0.66 23.16
CA ASP A 64 2.44 0.50 24.05
C ASP A 64 3.05 1.74 23.42
N VAL A 65 4.19 1.58 22.74
CA VAL A 65 4.86 2.69 22.05
C VAL A 65 4.04 3.19 20.86
N GLN A 66 3.43 2.30 20.09
CA GLN A 66 2.56 2.68 18.97
C GLN A 66 1.30 3.41 19.44
N VAL A 67 0.73 3.02 20.57
CA VAL A 67 -0.42 3.73 21.19
C VAL A 67 0.00 5.13 21.65
N GLU A 68 1.11 5.25 22.37
CA GLU A 68 1.61 6.52 22.86
C GLU A 68 1.95 7.46 21.70
N TYR A 69 2.66 6.96 20.70
CA TYR A 69 3.02 7.69 19.48
C TYR A 69 1.77 8.22 18.76
N GLY A 70 0.78 7.36 18.50
CA GLY A 70 -0.44 7.76 17.80
C GLY A 70 -1.27 8.79 18.58
N LYS A 71 -1.41 8.62 19.89
CA LYS A 71 -2.11 9.59 20.75
C LYS A 71 -1.39 10.92 20.85
N THR A 72 -0.06 10.90 20.92
CA THR A 72 0.75 12.11 20.99
C THR A 72 0.67 12.92 19.69
N ILE A 73 0.76 12.27 18.54
CA ILE A 73 0.60 12.96 17.25
C ILE A 73 -0.79 13.59 17.14
N GLU A 74 -1.85 12.85 17.49
CA GLU A 74 -3.20 13.39 17.45
C GLU A 74 -3.39 14.55 18.45
N ALA A 75 -2.78 14.49 19.64
CA ALA A 75 -2.83 15.58 20.60
C ALA A 75 -2.17 16.88 20.08
N VAL A 76 -1.09 16.75 19.30
CA VAL A 76 -0.35 17.90 18.74
C VAL A 76 -1.02 18.43 17.46
N MET A 77 -1.44 17.54 16.56
CA MET A 77 -1.94 17.91 15.24
C MET A 77 -3.47 17.87 15.11
N GLY A 78 -4.16 17.46 16.18
CA GLY A 78 -5.61 17.22 16.14
C GLY A 78 -5.97 16.03 15.24
N PRO A 79 -7.21 15.97 14.73
CA PRO A 79 -7.69 14.86 13.91
C PRO A 79 -6.87 14.61 12.64
N LEU A 80 -6.07 15.58 12.17
CA LEU A 80 -5.16 15.39 11.04
C LEU A 80 -3.98 14.47 11.36
N GLY A 81 -3.65 14.34 12.64
CA GLY A 81 -2.58 13.49 13.14
C GLY A 81 -3.05 12.08 13.48
N ARG A 82 -4.31 11.72 13.19
CA ARG A 82 -4.75 10.33 13.40
C ARG A 82 -3.91 9.38 12.60
N TYR A 83 -3.47 8.36 13.29
CA TYR A 83 -2.48 7.41 12.81
C TYR A 83 -3.08 6.00 12.73
N ASP A 84 -2.98 5.38 11.58
CA ASP A 84 -3.38 4.00 11.32
C ASP A 84 -2.15 3.09 11.41
N THR A 85 -1.84 2.68 12.62
CA THR A 85 -0.69 1.78 12.85
C THR A 85 -0.95 0.39 12.27
N ALA A 86 0.11 -0.26 11.76
CA ALA A 86 0.08 -1.67 11.38
C ALA A 86 -0.02 -2.62 12.58
N ASN A 87 0.22 -2.12 13.80
CA ASN A 87 0.01 -2.90 15.02
C ASN A 87 -1.48 -2.91 15.39
N VAL A 88 -2.13 -4.04 15.12
CA VAL A 88 -3.58 -4.23 15.28
C VAL A 88 -4.06 -4.00 16.71
N GLU A 89 -3.25 -4.44 17.72
CA GLU A 89 -3.59 -4.22 19.13
C GLU A 89 -3.48 -2.75 19.51
N ALA A 90 -2.52 -2.03 18.94
CA ALA A 90 -2.39 -0.60 19.15
C ALA A 90 -3.52 0.15 18.45
N LEU A 91 -3.90 -0.22 17.24
CA LEU A 91 -5.00 0.38 16.50
C LEU A 91 -6.30 0.39 17.32
N ALA A 92 -6.61 -0.72 18.00
CA ALA A 92 -7.79 -0.85 18.84
C ALA A 92 -7.79 0.10 20.08
N LYS A 93 -6.63 0.63 20.45
CA LYS A 93 -6.45 1.53 21.61
C LYS A 93 -6.31 3.02 21.21
N LEU A 94 -6.33 3.32 19.93
CA LEU A 94 -6.32 4.68 19.39
C LEU A 94 -7.73 5.30 19.42
N ASN A 95 -7.80 6.61 19.17
CA ASN A 95 -9.03 7.39 19.31
C ASN A 95 -9.97 7.26 18.09
N TRP A 96 -10.19 6.02 17.62
CA TRP A 96 -11.21 5.71 16.64
C TRP A 96 -12.54 5.42 17.35
N SER A 97 -13.66 5.87 16.79
CA SER A 97 -14.96 5.36 17.24
C SER A 97 -15.08 3.87 16.91
N THR A 98 -15.92 3.14 17.62
CA THR A 98 -16.13 1.70 17.37
C THR A 98 -16.48 1.44 15.90
N ALA A 99 -17.37 2.24 15.31
CA ALA A 99 -17.78 2.09 13.91
C ALA A 99 -16.67 2.40 12.92
N GLU A 100 -15.79 3.37 13.20
CA GLU A 100 -14.61 3.65 12.38
C GLU A 100 -13.60 2.52 12.50
N TYR A 101 -13.31 2.08 13.72
CA TYR A 101 -12.37 0.98 13.98
C TYR A 101 -12.77 -0.30 13.24
N GLU A 102 -14.03 -0.71 13.34
CA GLU A 102 -14.53 -1.91 12.66
C GLU A 102 -14.32 -1.84 11.15
N LYS A 103 -14.63 -0.71 10.51
CA LYS A 103 -14.41 -0.52 9.07
C LYS A 103 -12.94 -0.57 8.67
N ILE A 104 -12.07 0.06 9.47
CA ILE A 104 -10.60 0.06 9.24
C ILE A 104 -10.07 -1.35 9.42
N TYR A 105 -10.43 -2.02 10.51
CA TYR A 105 -9.99 -3.37 10.82
C TYR A 105 -10.38 -4.37 9.74
N ASP A 106 -11.66 -4.35 9.32
CA ASP A 106 -12.17 -5.23 8.26
C ASP A 106 -11.44 -4.98 6.93
N GLN A 107 -11.19 -3.71 6.57
CA GLN A 107 -10.42 -3.41 5.36
C GLN A 107 -8.98 -3.89 5.47
N MET A 108 -8.34 -3.77 6.64
CA MET A 108 -6.97 -4.24 6.85
C MET A 108 -6.81 -5.75 6.64
N GLN A 109 -7.85 -6.55 6.93
CA GLN A 109 -7.83 -8.00 6.66
C GLN A 109 -7.83 -8.32 5.15
N ASN A 110 -8.22 -7.37 4.32
CA ASN A 110 -8.33 -7.49 2.88
C ASN A 110 -7.27 -6.69 2.13
N LEU A 111 -6.20 -6.26 2.80
CA LEU A 111 -5.10 -5.56 2.16
C LEU A 111 -4.10 -6.54 1.55
N LYS A 112 -3.61 -6.20 0.37
CA LYS A 112 -2.47 -6.86 -0.27
C LYS A 112 -1.51 -5.82 -0.78
N GLU A 113 -0.24 -6.02 -0.48
CA GLU A 113 0.81 -5.19 -1.07
C GLU A 113 1.13 -5.67 -2.48
N VAL A 114 1.32 -4.73 -3.39
CA VAL A 114 1.87 -5.06 -4.72
C VAL A 114 3.31 -5.50 -4.51
N PRO A 115 3.70 -6.70 -4.98
CA PRO A 115 5.07 -7.18 -4.81
C PRO A 115 6.08 -6.15 -5.33
N ILE A 116 7.11 -5.89 -4.53
CA ILE A 116 8.23 -5.06 -4.96
C ILE A 116 9.10 -5.90 -5.89
N ILE A 117 9.11 -5.53 -7.15
CA ILE A 117 9.91 -6.16 -8.19
C ILE A 117 10.93 -5.15 -8.73
N PRO A 118 12.00 -5.61 -9.41
CA PRO A 118 12.85 -4.70 -10.16
C PRO A 118 12.01 -3.80 -11.07
N ALA A 119 12.29 -2.49 -11.06
CA ALA A 119 11.51 -1.48 -11.78
C ALA A 119 10.06 -1.23 -11.29
N SER A 120 9.69 -1.54 -10.06
CA SER A 120 8.35 -1.23 -9.48
C SER A 120 7.93 0.23 -9.68
N TYR A 121 8.87 1.16 -9.64
CA TYR A 121 8.61 2.58 -9.93
C TYR A 121 8.06 2.80 -11.36
N ALA A 122 8.52 2.01 -12.34
CA ALA A 122 8.03 2.09 -13.72
C ALA A 122 6.60 1.57 -13.82
N VAL A 123 6.25 0.53 -13.07
CA VAL A 123 4.88 -0.01 -13.01
C VAL A 123 3.93 1.09 -12.55
N THR A 124 4.17 1.66 -11.37
CA THR A 124 3.30 2.70 -10.79
C THR A 124 3.19 3.92 -11.71
N ARG A 125 4.33 4.40 -12.22
CA ARG A 125 4.37 5.57 -13.12
C ARG A 125 3.59 5.34 -14.40
N ASN A 126 3.76 4.19 -15.05
CA ASN A 126 3.14 3.93 -16.35
C ASN A 126 1.65 3.60 -16.22
N VAL A 127 1.21 2.92 -15.15
CA VAL A 127 -0.23 2.76 -14.84
C VAL A 127 -0.89 4.12 -14.64
N TYR A 128 -0.25 5.02 -13.89
CA TYR A 128 -0.75 6.38 -13.70
C TYR A 128 -0.80 7.17 -15.01
N ASN A 129 0.22 7.06 -15.86
CA ASN A 129 0.24 7.70 -17.18
C ASN A 129 -0.87 7.17 -18.10
N ALA A 130 -1.11 5.85 -18.08
CA ALA A 130 -2.23 5.25 -18.82
C ALA A 130 -3.57 5.83 -18.37
N PHE A 131 -3.79 5.90 -17.04
CA PHE A 131 -4.99 6.51 -16.47
C PHE A 131 -5.16 7.96 -16.92
N ARG A 132 -4.12 8.79 -16.81
CA ARG A 132 -4.15 10.18 -17.25
C ARG A 132 -4.44 10.33 -18.75
N ALA A 133 -3.86 9.47 -19.58
CA ALA A 133 -4.10 9.50 -21.03
C ALA A 133 -5.57 9.18 -21.36
N VAL A 134 -6.19 8.27 -20.63
CA VAL A 134 -7.62 7.95 -20.80
C VAL A 134 -8.50 9.10 -20.33
N VAL A 135 -8.28 9.59 -19.10
CA VAL A 135 -9.15 10.60 -18.49
C VAL A 135 -8.99 11.96 -19.17
N ASN A 136 -7.76 12.43 -19.34
CA ASN A 136 -7.51 13.79 -19.82
C ASN A 136 -7.53 13.90 -21.35
N SER A 137 -7.11 12.85 -22.05
CA SER A 137 -6.95 12.87 -23.51
C SER A 137 -7.94 11.96 -24.24
N LYS A 138 -8.91 11.37 -23.54
CA LYS A 138 -9.95 10.48 -24.08
C LYS A 138 -9.40 9.35 -24.96
N LYS A 139 -8.20 8.85 -24.61
CA LYS A 139 -7.58 7.74 -25.33
C LYS A 139 -8.24 6.41 -24.98
N SER A 140 -8.11 5.42 -25.87
CA SER A 140 -8.62 4.07 -25.60
C SER A 140 -7.89 3.43 -24.39
N PRO A 141 -8.61 3.01 -23.32
CA PRO A 141 -8.00 2.38 -22.15
C PRO A 141 -7.17 1.15 -22.51
N ARG A 142 -7.70 0.27 -23.35
CA ARG A 142 -7.04 -0.95 -23.80
C ARG A 142 -5.74 -0.66 -24.54
N PHE A 143 -5.74 0.30 -25.44
CA PHE A 143 -4.56 0.68 -26.20
C PHE A 143 -3.48 1.27 -25.29
N GLN A 144 -3.87 2.18 -24.37
CA GLN A 144 -2.91 2.81 -23.46
C GLN A 144 -2.30 1.78 -22.50
N LEU A 145 -3.09 0.91 -21.88
CA LEU A 145 -2.59 -0.15 -21.01
C LEU A 145 -1.65 -1.08 -21.75
N SER A 146 -1.98 -1.50 -22.99
CA SER A 146 -1.10 -2.36 -23.80
C SER A 146 0.20 -1.66 -24.16
N SER A 147 0.17 -0.36 -24.50
CA SER A 147 1.37 0.41 -24.83
C SER A 147 2.29 0.56 -23.61
N TYR A 148 1.75 1.01 -22.48
CA TYR A 148 2.55 1.21 -21.27
C TYR A 148 3.02 -0.12 -20.65
N ASN A 149 2.31 -1.22 -20.87
CA ASN A 149 2.76 -2.54 -20.42
C ASN A 149 4.06 -2.96 -21.12
N ARG A 150 4.23 -2.62 -22.41
CA ARG A 150 5.50 -2.86 -23.12
C ARG A 150 6.63 -2.06 -22.49
N ASP A 151 6.39 -0.80 -22.17
CA ASP A 151 7.42 0.06 -21.55
C ASP A 151 7.79 -0.45 -20.15
N ILE A 152 6.81 -0.96 -19.39
CA ILE A 152 7.02 -1.59 -18.08
C ILE A 152 7.90 -2.82 -18.23
N ASN A 153 7.55 -3.74 -19.13
CA ASN A 153 8.30 -4.98 -19.34
C ASN A 153 9.73 -4.71 -19.81
N ALA A 154 9.94 -3.77 -20.73
CA ALA A 154 11.27 -3.37 -21.17
C ALA A 154 12.12 -2.84 -20.00
N GLU A 155 11.53 -2.06 -19.11
CA GLU A 155 12.26 -1.53 -17.94
C GLU A 155 12.55 -2.61 -16.89
N ILE A 156 11.65 -3.59 -16.72
CA ILE A 156 11.88 -4.75 -15.84
C ILE A 156 13.06 -5.57 -16.36
N VAL A 157 13.08 -5.91 -17.66
CA VAL A 157 14.19 -6.65 -18.30
C VAL A 157 15.50 -5.90 -18.09
N ARG A 158 15.55 -4.61 -18.43
CA ARG A 158 16.74 -3.78 -18.24
C ARG A 158 17.24 -3.80 -16.79
N LYS A 159 16.34 -3.73 -15.82
CA LYS A 159 16.71 -3.76 -14.39
C LYS A 159 17.19 -5.14 -13.93
N LEU A 160 16.63 -6.20 -14.46
CA LEU A 160 17.13 -7.55 -14.19
C LEU A 160 18.54 -7.75 -14.75
N GLU A 161 18.80 -7.25 -15.96
CA GLU A 161 20.15 -7.26 -16.56
C GLU A 161 21.14 -6.42 -15.74
N ASP A 162 20.76 -5.21 -15.29
CA ASP A 162 21.56 -4.36 -14.40
C ASP A 162 21.93 -5.09 -13.08
N LEU A 163 21.08 -6.02 -12.62
CA LEU A 163 21.31 -6.86 -11.44
C LEU A 163 22.10 -8.13 -11.74
N GLY A 164 22.52 -8.34 -13.00
CA GLY A 164 23.34 -9.48 -13.42
C GLY A 164 22.57 -10.75 -13.78
N TYR A 165 21.26 -10.67 -13.99
CA TYR A 165 20.50 -11.79 -14.53
C TYR A 165 20.61 -11.87 -16.03
N ASN A 166 20.68 -13.10 -16.56
CA ASN A 166 20.52 -13.33 -17.99
C ASN A 166 19.04 -13.46 -18.32
N ILE A 167 18.59 -12.76 -19.35
CA ILE A 167 17.17 -12.71 -19.75
C ILE A 167 17.10 -13.21 -21.21
N ASP A 168 16.16 -14.12 -21.48
CA ASP A 168 15.90 -14.57 -22.86
C ASP A 168 15.02 -13.56 -23.65
N ASP A 169 14.83 -13.85 -24.94
CA ASP A 169 14.04 -12.98 -25.84
C ASP A 169 12.55 -12.87 -25.41
N ASP A 170 12.05 -13.79 -24.60
CA ASP A 170 10.71 -13.78 -24.04
C ASP A 170 10.61 -13.08 -22.67
N GLY A 171 11.74 -12.61 -22.14
CA GLY A 171 11.82 -11.87 -20.88
C GLY A 171 11.91 -12.75 -19.63
N HIS A 172 12.26 -14.02 -19.77
CA HIS A 172 12.44 -14.94 -18.63
C HIS A 172 13.89 -14.98 -18.18
N ILE A 173 14.07 -15.17 -16.85
CA ILE A 173 15.41 -15.36 -16.28
C ILE A 173 15.95 -16.72 -16.73
N VAL A 174 17.10 -16.70 -17.41
CA VAL A 174 17.84 -17.91 -17.78
C VAL A 174 18.89 -18.20 -16.72
N ARG A 175 18.98 -19.43 -16.28
CA ARG A 175 19.98 -19.87 -15.29
C ARG A 175 21.28 -20.26 -15.95
#